data_9167aff9614e4618ba60dcacc3a7a7d0
#
_entry.id   9167aff9614e4618ba60dcacc3a7a7d0
#
_cell.length_a   1.000
_cell.length_b   1.000
_cell.length_c   1.000
_cell.angle_alpha   90.00
_cell.angle_beta   90.00
_cell.angle_gamma   90.00
#
_symmetry.space_group_name_H-M   'P 1'
#
loop_
_entity.id
_entity.type
_entity.pdbx_description
1 polymer ?
#
loop_
_entity_poly.entity_id
_entity_poly.type
_entity_poly.pdbx_seq_one_letter_code
_entity_poly.pdbx_strand_id
1 'polypeptide(L)'
;MDTEPAPLVKSGLSQSNWIETPDMTLLSGYSVLDFASVGPAARASRILADYGMDIIKVAPVSAQGAKQIEPVFHAYGAGRGTRRIRVDLKSPEGKRTIARLVERANVVIESYRPGVASRLGIGYDDLKAINPKIVYCSTSGYGQDGPWSQWAGHDINYVAVSGYLACSGRDAEGRPALPGATVADSAGGGMQAALAVIAALLSVARGGEGRHLDVSIADGMLNVMSLYIDRYLAT
;
A
#
# COMPACT_ATOMS: atom_id res chain seq x y z
N MET A 1 -12.63 18.51 -42.23
CA MET A 1 -13.75 18.61 -41.27
C MET A 1 -13.10 18.72 -39.89
N ASP A 2 -12.87 19.97 -39.52
CA ASP A 2 -12.27 20.30 -38.24
C ASP A 2 -13.36 20.21 -37.16
N THR A 3 -13.25 19.24 -36.27
CA THR A 3 -14.12 19.15 -35.08
C THR A 3 -13.47 19.92 -33.94
N GLU A 4 -13.99 21.10 -33.64
CA GLU A 4 -13.63 21.85 -32.45
C GLU A 4 -13.87 20.99 -31.18
N PRO A 5 -12.96 21.04 -30.22
CA PRO A 5 -13.17 20.37 -28.93
C PRO A 5 -14.28 21.08 -28.14
N ALA A 6 -15.18 20.29 -27.57
CA ALA A 6 -16.26 20.79 -26.74
C ALA A 6 -15.74 21.64 -25.55
N PRO A 7 -16.43 22.75 -25.21
CA PRO A 7 -15.98 23.62 -24.12
C PRO A 7 -16.02 22.91 -22.78
N LEU A 8 -14.91 23.02 -22.02
CA LEU A 8 -14.82 22.59 -20.63
C LEU A 8 -15.87 23.34 -19.80
N VAL A 9 -16.81 22.61 -19.25
CA VAL A 9 -17.80 23.14 -18.29
C VAL A 9 -17.04 23.64 -17.06
N LYS A 10 -16.91 24.94 -16.93
CA LYS A 10 -16.46 25.58 -15.69
C LYS A 10 -17.54 25.35 -14.63
N SER A 11 -17.37 24.35 -13.78
CA SER A 11 -18.21 24.19 -12.61
C SER A 11 -17.98 25.37 -11.67
N GLY A 12 -18.95 26.25 -11.59
CA GLY A 12 -18.99 27.35 -10.62
C GLY A 12 -19.31 26.81 -9.20
N LEU A 13 -18.42 26.00 -8.65
CA LEU A 13 -18.45 25.65 -7.24
C LEU A 13 -17.74 26.75 -6.46
N SER A 14 -18.52 27.64 -5.83
CA SER A 14 -18.01 28.61 -4.89
C SER A 14 -17.31 27.87 -3.73
N GLN A 15 -16.14 28.34 -3.33
CA GLN A 15 -15.30 27.76 -2.27
C GLN A 15 -15.87 27.86 -0.85
N SER A 16 -17.14 28.23 -0.69
CA SER A 16 -17.68 28.64 0.62
C SER A 16 -18.53 27.62 1.37
N ASN A 17 -18.62 26.37 0.94
CA ASN A 17 -19.42 25.35 1.63
C ASN A 17 -18.69 24.02 1.86
N TRP A 18 -17.39 24.05 2.14
CA TRP A 18 -16.78 22.92 2.80
C TRP A 18 -17.27 22.93 4.25
N ILE A 19 -18.13 21.97 4.60
CA ILE A 19 -18.48 21.70 5.99
C ILE A 19 -17.16 21.52 6.72
N GLU A 20 -16.84 22.41 7.67
CA GLU A 20 -15.81 22.16 8.67
C GLU A 20 -16.27 20.93 9.45
N THR A 21 -15.85 19.75 9.01
CA THR A 21 -16.00 18.54 9.81
C THR A 21 -15.15 18.76 11.06
N PRO A 22 -15.73 18.55 12.26
CA PRO A 22 -14.96 18.62 13.48
C PRO A 22 -13.73 17.71 13.32
N ASP A 23 -12.61 18.12 13.87
CA ASP A 23 -11.24 17.62 13.72
C ASP A 23 -11.01 16.15 14.14
N MET A 24 -12.03 15.30 14.05
CA MET A 24 -12.02 13.89 14.42
C MET A 24 -12.27 12.99 13.21
N THR A 25 -11.22 12.81 12.40
CA THR A 25 -11.19 11.71 11.45
C THR A 25 -11.07 10.38 12.20
N LEU A 26 -11.67 9.30 11.66
CA LEU A 26 -11.84 8.01 12.33
C LEU A 26 -10.56 7.41 12.90
N LEU A 27 -9.40 7.64 12.25
CA LEU A 27 -8.09 7.12 12.61
C LEU A 27 -7.13 8.24 13.08
N SER A 28 -7.65 9.37 13.49
CA SER A 28 -6.87 10.46 14.10
C SER A 28 -6.13 9.94 15.34
N GLY A 29 -4.87 10.36 15.51
CA GLY A 29 -4.00 9.90 16.59
C GLY A 29 -3.20 8.63 16.28
N TYR A 30 -3.47 7.94 15.18
CA TYR A 30 -2.64 6.85 14.70
C TYR A 30 -1.63 7.34 13.65
N SER A 31 -0.43 6.73 13.65
CA SER A 31 0.63 7.08 12.71
C SER A 31 1.24 5.87 12.03
N VAL A 32 1.67 6.08 10.79
CA VAL A 32 2.27 5.07 9.91
C VAL A 32 3.67 5.52 9.48
N LEU A 33 4.66 4.66 9.63
CA LEU A 33 5.94 4.76 8.93
C LEU A 33 5.86 3.92 7.65
N ASP A 34 5.87 4.60 6.50
CA ASP A 34 5.73 3.96 5.20
C ASP A 34 7.06 3.98 4.45
N PHE A 35 7.65 2.80 4.28
CA PHE A 35 8.90 2.59 3.55
C PHE A 35 8.69 2.32 2.05
N ALA A 36 7.44 2.40 1.58
CA ALA A 36 7.12 2.18 0.17
C ALA A 36 6.92 3.49 -0.59
N SER A 37 7.33 3.50 -1.85
CA SER A 37 7.15 4.66 -2.73
C SER A 37 5.98 4.51 -3.70
N VAL A 38 5.69 3.29 -4.14
CA VAL A 38 4.69 2.96 -5.17
C VAL A 38 4.00 1.64 -4.84
N GLY A 39 3.05 1.24 -5.67
CA GLY A 39 2.37 -0.05 -5.58
C GLY A 39 1.34 -0.16 -4.45
N PRO A 40 1.04 -1.37 -4.00
CA PRO A 40 -0.04 -1.64 -3.04
C PRO A 40 0.18 -1.01 -1.67
N ALA A 41 1.40 -1.01 -1.14
CA ALA A 41 1.70 -0.36 0.13
C ALA A 41 1.40 1.14 0.11
N ALA A 42 1.77 1.83 -0.99
CA ALA A 42 1.47 3.25 -1.15
C ALA A 42 -0.03 3.51 -1.26
N ARG A 43 -0.80 2.58 -1.82
CA ARG A 43 -2.27 2.66 -1.84
C ARG A 43 -2.86 2.43 -0.47
N ALA A 44 -2.35 1.46 0.30
CA ALA A 44 -2.77 1.23 1.67
C ALA A 44 -2.56 2.48 2.54
N SER A 45 -1.36 3.05 2.51
CA SER A 45 -1.04 4.30 3.22
C SER A 45 -1.96 5.44 2.81
N ARG A 46 -2.30 5.52 1.51
CA ARG A 46 -3.23 6.52 1.01
C ARG A 46 -4.63 6.36 1.59
N ILE A 47 -5.14 5.12 1.60
CA ILE A 47 -6.46 4.82 2.20
C ILE A 47 -6.46 5.18 3.69
N LEU A 48 -5.42 4.79 4.42
CA LEU A 48 -5.29 5.10 5.84
C LEU A 48 -5.19 6.61 6.11
N ALA A 49 -4.51 7.37 5.23
CA ALA A 49 -4.49 8.83 5.30
C ALA A 49 -5.86 9.46 5.06
N ASP A 50 -6.65 8.91 4.14
CA ASP A 50 -8.02 9.39 3.88
C ASP A 50 -8.96 9.18 5.08
N TYR A 51 -8.66 8.18 5.93
CA TYR A 51 -9.33 7.98 7.22
C TYR A 51 -8.68 8.73 8.38
N GLY A 52 -7.62 9.52 8.14
CA GLY A 52 -7.03 10.45 9.11
C GLY A 52 -5.77 10.00 9.81
N MET A 53 -5.15 8.92 9.40
CA MET A 53 -3.83 8.56 9.92
C MET A 53 -2.76 9.55 9.46
N ASP A 54 -1.80 9.80 10.34
CA ASP A 54 -0.60 10.56 10.03
C ASP A 54 0.43 9.65 9.34
N ILE A 55 0.67 9.89 8.06
CA ILE A 55 1.59 9.08 7.26
C ILE A 55 2.94 9.78 7.12
N ILE A 56 4.00 9.10 7.54
CA ILE A 56 5.38 9.53 7.36
C ILE A 56 6.06 8.58 6.37
N LYS A 57 6.27 9.04 5.15
CA LYS A 57 7.02 8.28 4.15
C LYS A 57 8.52 8.38 4.40
N VAL A 58 9.16 7.22 4.50
CA VAL A 58 10.61 7.10 4.71
C VAL A 58 11.27 6.69 3.40
N ALA A 59 12.02 7.59 2.81
CA ALA A 59 12.76 7.34 1.58
C ALA A 59 14.27 7.22 1.86
N PRO A 60 15.03 6.50 1.02
CA PRO A 60 16.47 6.49 1.10
C PRO A 60 17.04 7.88 0.80
N VAL A 61 18.19 8.19 1.39
CA VAL A 61 19.02 9.32 0.95
C VAL A 61 19.52 8.97 -0.45
N SER A 62 19.18 9.79 -1.44
CA SER A 62 19.65 9.57 -2.81
C SER A 62 21.17 9.62 -2.85
N ALA A 63 21.82 8.60 -3.40
CA ALA A 63 23.18 8.75 -3.88
C ALA A 63 23.21 9.88 -4.92
N GLN A 64 24.27 10.70 -4.95
CA GLN A 64 24.39 11.79 -5.93
C GLN A 64 24.11 11.26 -7.33
N GLY A 65 23.13 11.81 -8.01
CA GLY A 65 22.73 11.41 -9.37
C GLY A 65 21.65 10.31 -9.49
N ALA A 66 21.26 9.63 -8.41
CA ALA A 66 20.14 8.69 -8.47
C ALA A 66 18.80 9.44 -8.52
N LYS A 67 18.09 9.31 -9.63
CA LYS A 67 16.71 9.80 -9.76
C LYS A 67 15.78 8.79 -9.09
N GLN A 68 15.08 9.23 -8.04
CA GLN A 68 13.93 8.48 -7.53
C GLN A 68 12.80 8.60 -8.56
N ILE A 69 12.21 7.48 -8.97
CA ILE A 69 11.05 7.52 -9.86
C ILE A 69 9.86 8.03 -9.03
N GLU A 70 9.50 9.28 -9.26
CA GLU A 70 8.27 9.86 -8.74
C GLU A 70 7.35 10.14 -9.93
N PRO A 71 6.20 9.45 -10.04
CA PRO A 71 5.22 9.79 -11.06
C PRO A 71 4.76 11.25 -10.92
N VAL A 72 4.53 11.94 -12.04
CA VAL A 72 4.12 13.35 -12.07
C VAL A 72 2.87 13.60 -11.21
N PHE A 73 1.97 12.61 -11.13
CA PHE A 73 0.75 12.64 -10.32
C PHE A 73 0.93 12.13 -8.89
N HIS A 74 2.14 11.86 -8.44
CA HIS A 74 2.39 11.27 -7.10
C HIS A 74 1.83 12.12 -5.97
N ALA A 75 1.93 13.45 -6.08
CA ALA A 75 1.39 14.36 -5.06
C ALA A 75 -0.14 14.29 -4.93
N TYR A 76 -0.85 13.98 -6.02
CA TYR A 76 -2.31 13.81 -6.04
C TYR A 76 -2.76 12.38 -5.74
N GLY A 77 -1.89 11.40 -5.99
CA GLY A 77 -2.12 9.99 -5.72
C GLY A 77 -1.65 9.57 -4.33
N ALA A 78 -0.77 8.60 -4.31
CA ALA A 78 -0.26 7.94 -3.11
C ALA A 78 0.50 8.85 -2.13
N GLY A 79 0.94 10.03 -2.57
CA GLY A 79 1.69 10.98 -1.73
C GLY A 79 0.87 12.11 -1.12
N ARG A 80 -0.42 12.23 -1.45
CA ARG A 80 -1.27 13.32 -0.94
C ARG A 80 -1.46 13.23 0.57
N GLY A 81 -1.29 14.35 1.28
CA GLY A 81 -1.50 14.42 2.72
C GLY A 81 -0.45 13.68 3.55
N THR A 82 0.69 13.28 2.94
CA THR A 82 1.75 12.58 3.65
C THR A 82 2.94 13.48 3.95
N ARG A 83 3.56 13.29 5.10
CA ARG A 83 4.89 13.86 5.42
C ARG A 83 5.98 12.95 4.85
N ARG A 84 7.18 13.50 4.65
CA ARG A 84 8.29 12.74 4.08
C ARG A 84 9.60 13.05 4.79
N ILE A 85 10.38 12.00 4.99
CA ILE A 85 11.77 12.10 5.47
C ILE A 85 12.68 11.25 4.58
N ARG A 86 13.97 11.60 4.57
CA ARG A 86 15.01 10.80 3.92
C ARG A 86 15.97 10.32 5.00
N VAL A 87 16.20 9.01 5.02
CA VAL A 87 17.03 8.36 6.03
C VAL A 87 17.96 7.35 5.36
N ASP A 88 19.24 7.41 5.69
CA ASP A 88 20.18 6.34 5.34
C ASP A 88 20.07 5.21 6.37
N LEU A 89 19.32 4.16 6.03
CA LEU A 89 19.11 2.99 6.89
C LEU A 89 20.39 2.18 7.15
N LYS A 90 21.47 2.42 6.38
CA LYS A 90 22.77 1.76 6.59
C LYS A 90 23.62 2.48 7.61
N SER A 91 23.37 3.74 7.88
CA SER A 91 24.12 4.54 8.85
C SER A 91 23.63 4.28 10.29
N PRO A 92 24.51 4.36 11.29
CA PRO A 92 24.10 4.27 12.70
C PRO A 92 23.12 5.36 13.10
N GLU A 93 23.25 6.55 12.54
CA GLU A 93 22.36 7.70 12.80
C GLU A 93 20.97 7.47 12.21
N GLY A 94 20.90 6.95 10.98
CA GLY A 94 19.64 6.58 10.35
C GLY A 94 18.89 5.51 11.15
N LYS A 95 19.58 4.48 11.62
CA LYS A 95 18.99 3.46 12.48
C LYS A 95 18.45 4.04 13.79
N ARG A 96 19.19 4.93 14.45
CA ARG A 96 18.71 5.63 15.66
C ARG A 96 17.49 6.50 15.37
N THR A 97 17.46 7.16 14.21
CA THR A 97 16.32 7.98 13.81
C THR A 97 15.07 7.13 13.63
N ILE A 98 15.19 5.98 12.93
CA ILE A 98 14.06 5.05 12.76
C ILE A 98 13.61 4.49 14.10
N ALA A 99 14.52 4.08 14.97
CA ALA A 99 14.17 3.57 16.31
C ALA A 99 13.29 4.57 17.09
N ARG A 100 13.70 5.84 17.14
CA ARG A 100 12.91 6.90 17.79
C ARG A 100 11.54 7.14 17.16
N LEU A 101 11.40 6.96 15.86
CA LEU A 101 10.11 7.07 15.17
C LEU A 101 9.22 5.87 15.50
N VAL A 102 9.79 4.66 15.51
CA VAL A 102 9.08 3.41 15.81
C VAL A 102 8.54 3.39 17.24
N GLU A 103 9.25 3.97 18.21
CA GLU A 103 8.76 4.12 19.60
C GLU A 103 7.37 4.77 19.68
N ARG A 104 7.05 5.63 18.72
CA ARG A 104 5.81 6.42 18.66
C ARG A 104 4.85 6.02 17.54
N ALA A 105 5.32 5.22 16.60
CA ALA A 105 4.50 4.77 15.48
C ALA A 105 3.55 3.65 15.92
N ASN A 106 2.37 3.62 15.30
CA ASN A 106 1.42 2.53 15.49
C ASN A 106 1.59 1.47 14.41
N VAL A 107 1.99 1.87 13.21
CA VAL A 107 2.07 1.01 12.03
C VAL A 107 3.37 1.23 11.27
N VAL A 108 3.92 0.15 10.76
CA VAL A 108 4.96 0.16 9.72
C VAL A 108 4.39 -0.54 8.49
N ILE A 109 4.58 0.06 7.32
CA ILE A 109 4.24 -0.55 6.03
C ILE A 109 5.48 -0.57 5.14
N GLU A 110 5.76 -1.70 4.52
CA GLU A 110 6.85 -1.85 3.57
C GLU A 110 6.43 -2.72 2.38
N SER A 111 7.16 -2.63 1.27
CA SER A 111 6.95 -3.45 0.08
C SER A 111 8.26 -3.92 -0.54
N TYR A 112 9.22 -4.24 0.30
CA TYR A 112 10.46 -4.86 -0.15
C TYR A 112 10.25 -6.33 -0.52
N ARG A 113 11.19 -6.89 -1.27
CA ARG A 113 11.25 -8.35 -1.42
C ARG A 113 11.52 -9.00 -0.06
N PRO A 114 10.98 -10.21 0.19
CA PRO A 114 11.21 -10.91 1.45
C PRO A 114 12.67 -10.95 1.88
N GLY A 115 12.91 -10.66 3.15
CA GLY A 115 14.25 -10.61 3.76
C GLY A 115 15.02 -9.30 3.57
N VAL A 116 14.58 -8.37 2.71
CA VAL A 116 15.29 -7.08 2.54
C VAL A 116 15.13 -6.19 3.76
N ALA A 117 13.94 -6.07 4.30
CA ALA A 117 13.68 -5.26 5.49
C ALA A 117 14.54 -5.71 6.70
N SER A 118 14.62 -7.01 6.95
CA SER A 118 15.47 -7.57 8.01
C SER A 118 16.95 -7.28 7.79
N ARG A 119 17.45 -7.39 6.56
CA ARG A 119 18.85 -7.02 6.26
C ARG A 119 19.14 -5.53 6.48
N LEU A 120 18.13 -4.68 6.38
CA LEU A 120 18.24 -3.25 6.67
C LEU A 120 18.09 -2.92 8.16
N GLY A 121 17.74 -3.90 9.00
CA GLY A 121 17.49 -3.74 10.43
C GLY A 121 16.17 -3.01 10.73
N ILE A 122 15.20 -3.17 9.84
CA ILE A 122 13.83 -2.65 9.96
C ILE A 122 12.78 -3.74 9.76
N GLY A 123 13.16 -5.01 9.92
CA GLY A 123 12.23 -6.13 9.89
C GLY A 123 11.30 -6.16 11.12
N TYR A 124 10.28 -6.99 11.07
CA TYR A 124 9.29 -7.07 12.15
C TYR A 124 9.93 -7.33 13.52
N ASP A 125 10.83 -8.31 13.62
CA ASP A 125 11.47 -8.65 14.89
C ASP A 125 12.34 -7.53 15.43
N ASP A 126 13.06 -6.80 14.54
CA ASP A 126 13.86 -5.64 14.92
C ASP A 126 12.98 -4.54 15.51
N LEU A 127 11.85 -4.26 14.90
CA LEU A 127 10.97 -3.16 15.31
C LEU A 127 10.03 -3.54 16.45
N LYS A 128 9.62 -4.81 16.56
CA LYS A 128 8.87 -5.34 17.70
C LYS A 128 9.67 -5.24 18.99
N ALA A 129 10.99 -5.45 18.93
CA ALA A 129 11.86 -5.29 20.10
C ALA A 129 11.88 -3.85 20.66
N ILE A 130 11.62 -2.84 19.79
CA ILE A 130 11.52 -1.43 20.17
C ILE A 130 10.10 -1.09 20.63
N ASN A 131 9.09 -1.53 19.88
CA ASN A 131 7.68 -1.28 20.14
C ASN A 131 6.87 -2.58 20.03
N PRO A 132 6.59 -3.26 21.15
CA PRO A 132 5.84 -4.53 21.14
C PRO A 132 4.40 -4.41 20.62
N LYS A 133 3.86 -3.19 20.52
CA LYS A 133 2.52 -2.92 20.00
C LYS A 133 2.51 -2.56 18.51
N ILE A 134 3.66 -2.59 17.84
CA ILE A 134 3.75 -2.20 16.43
C ILE A 134 2.97 -3.18 15.54
N VAL A 135 2.12 -2.65 14.70
CA VAL A 135 1.51 -3.39 13.59
C VAL A 135 2.43 -3.26 12.39
N TYR A 136 3.00 -4.35 11.93
CA TYR A 136 3.95 -4.38 10.84
C TYR A 136 3.31 -5.04 9.61
N CYS A 137 3.17 -4.33 8.52
CA CYS A 137 2.55 -4.82 7.28
C CYS A 137 3.57 -4.91 6.15
N SER A 138 3.88 -6.13 5.76
CA SER A 138 4.62 -6.42 4.53
C SER A 138 3.62 -6.62 3.39
N THR A 139 3.76 -5.86 2.30
CA THR A 139 3.01 -6.13 1.07
C THR A 139 3.96 -6.65 0.01
N SER A 140 3.70 -7.82 -0.52
CA SER A 140 4.54 -8.44 -1.54
C SER A 140 3.70 -9.09 -2.63
N GLY A 141 4.33 -9.45 -3.74
CA GLY A 141 3.61 -10.06 -4.86
C GLY A 141 2.96 -11.39 -4.51
N TYR A 142 3.71 -12.22 -3.79
CA TYR A 142 3.36 -13.64 -3.57
C TYR A 142 3.55 -14.09 -2.11
N GLY A 143 3.55 -13.14 -1.15
CA GLY A 143 3.77 -13.44 0.26
C GLY A 143 5.24 -13.46 0.67
N GLN A 144 5.48 -13.59 1.97
CA GLN A 144 6.82 -13.58 2.56
C GLN A 144 7.49 -14.95 2.47
N ASP A 145 6.75 -16.01 2.27
CA ASP A 145 7.25 -17.38 2.13
C ASP A 145 6.67 -18.08 0.90
N GLY A 146 6.96 -19.37 0.75
CA GLY A 146 6.51 -20.18 -0.38
C GLY A 146 7.39 -20.07 -1.63
N PRO A 147 7.11 -20.92 -2.65
CA PRO A 147 7.99 -21.09 -3.82
C PRO A 147 8.08 -19.85 -4.71
N TRP A 148 7.10 -18.96 -4.66
CA TRP A 148 7.03 -17.76 -5.50
C TRP A 148 7.44 -16.48 -4.77
N SER A 149 7.74 -16.53 -3.47
CA SER A 149 8.01 -15.35 -2.63
C SER A 149 9.10 -14.43 -3.19
N GLN A 150 10.09 -14.98 -3.90
CA GLN A 150 11.17 -14.22 -4.52
C GLN A 150 10.91 -13.80 -5.97
N TRP A 151 9.75 -14.17 -6.54
CA TRP A 151 9.45 -13.79 -7.91
C TRP A 151 9.14 -12.31 -8.05
N ALA A 152 9.58 -11.75 -9.16
CA ALA A 152 9.18 -10.41 -9.57
C ALA A 152 7.77 -10.44 -10.16
N GLY A 153 7.00 -9.40 -9.91
CA GLY A 153 5.68 -9.24 -10.49
C GLY A 153 5.23 -7.79 -10.49
N HIS A 154 4.31 -7.51 -11.35
CA HIS A 154 3.51 -6.28 -11.41
C HIS A 154 2.03 -6.66 -11.42
N ASP A 155 1.16 -5.70 -11.34
CA ASP A 155 -0.29 -5.87 -11.31
C ASP A 155 -0.79 -6.97 -12.25
N ILE A 156 -0.37 -6.92 -13.52
CA ILE A 156 -0.83 -7.87 -14.55
C ILE A 156 -0.44 -9.33 -14.25
N ASN A 157 0.69 -9.58 -13.59
CA ASN A 157 1.10 -10.92 -13.22
C ASN A 157 0.15 -11.52 -12.17
N TYR A 158 -0.24 -10.73 -11.18
CA TYR A 158 -1.16 -11.16 -10.12
C TYR A 158 -2.59 -11.32 -10.64
N VAL A 159 -3.01 -10.44 -11.54
CA VAL A 159 -4.27 -10.56 -12.28
C VAL A 159 -4.29 -11.86 -13.12
N ALA A 160 -3.18 -12.21 -13.75
CA ALA A 160 -3.08 -13.42 -14.56
C ALA A 160 -3.14 -14.70 -13.70
N VAL A 161 -2.32 -14.80 -12.66
CA VAL A 161 -2.22 -16.04 -11.83
C VAL A 161 -3.48 -16.29 -11.00
N SER A 162 -4.26 -15.25 -10.70
CA SER A 162 -5.54 -15.40 -9.99
C SER A 162 -6.67 -15.93 -10.85
N GLY A 163 -6.46 -16.10 -12.16
CA GLY A 163 -7.52 -16.50 -13.10
C GLY A 163 -8.41 -15.37 -13.60
N TYR A 164 -8.21 -14.14 -13.15
CA TYR A 164 -9.02 -12.98 -13.56
C TYR A 164 -9.07 -12.82 -15.08
N LEU A 165 -7.91 -12.93 -15.75
CA LEU A 165 -7.85 -12.79 -17.22
C LEU A 165 -8.58 -13.91 -17.96
N ALA A 166 -8.72 -15.08 -17.36
CA ALA A 166 -9.51 -16.16 -17.95
C ALA A 166 -11.02 -15.86 -17.95
N CYS A 167 -11.47 -15.09 -16.94
CA CYS A 167 -12.87 -14.67 -16.76
C CYS A 167 -13.19 -13.33 -17.43
N SER A 168 -12.17 -12.58 -17.91
CA SER A 168 -12.39 -11.32 -18.61
C SER A 168 -12.87 -11.53 -20.05
N GLY A 169 -13.44 -10.48 -20.66
CA GLY A 169 -13.76 -10.49 -22.09
C GLY A 169 -12.54 -10.76 -22.95
N ARG A 170 -12.77 -11.02 -24.25
CA ARG A 170 -11.69 -11.21 -25.22
C ARG A 170 -11.83 -10.25 -26.38
N ASP A 171 -10.70 -9.84 -26.95
CA ASP A 171 -10.67 -9.07 -28.19
C ASP A 171 -10.94 -9.95 -29.41
N ALA A 172 -10.94 -9.36 -30.61
CA ALA A 172 -11.18 -10.04 -31.88
C ALA A 172 -10.12 -11.13 -32.18
N GLU A 173 -8.92 -11.00 -31.62
CA GLU A 173 -7.83 -11.96 -31.75
C GLU A 173 -7.83 -13.03 -30.65
N GLY A 174 -8.83 -13.01 -29.76
CA GLY A 174 -8.98 -13.97 -28.66
C GLY A 174 -8.10 -13.70 -27.45
N ARG A 175 -7.42 -12.54 -27.38
CA ARG A 175 -6.60 -12.15 -26.21
C ARG A 175 -7.49 -11.64 -25.09
N PRO A 176 -7.16 -11.93 -23.82
CA PRO A 176 -7.96 -11.42 -22.70
C PRO A 176 -7.93 -9.89 -22.63
N ALA A 177 -9.08 -9.30 -22.39
CA ALA A 177 -9.19 -7.87 -22.14
C ALA A 177 -8.50 -7.52 -20.81
N LEU A 178 -7.60 -6.54 -20.87
CA LEU A 178 -6.93 -6.05 -19.66
C LEU A 178 -7.87 -5.13 -18.88
N PRO A 179 -7.83 -5.18 -17.54
CA PRO A 179 -8.58 -4.25 -16.71
C PRO A 179 -8.12 -2.80 -16.96
N GLY A 180 -9.06 -1.86 -16.96
CA GLY A 180 -8.76 -0.43 -17.11
C GLY A 180 -8.10 0.22 -15.90
N ALA A 181 -7.84 -0.54 -14.84
CA ALA A 181 -7.19 -0.10 -13.62
C ALA A 181 -6.23 -1.18 -13.10
N THR A 182 -5.31 -0.80 -12.22
CA THR A 182 -4.42 -1.74 -11.52
C THR A 182 -5.21 -2.43 -10.40
N VAL A 183 -5.97 -3.46 -10.76
CA VAL A 183 -6.91 -4.14 -9.85
C VAL A 183 -6.19 -4.89 -8.76
N ALA A 184 -5.11 -5.61 -9.11
CA ALA A 184 -4.37 -6.39 -8.15
C ALA A 184 -3.65 -5.48 -7.13
N ASP A 185 -2.97 -4.43 -7.59
CA ASP A 185 -2.34 -3.47 -6.69
C ASP A 185 -3.35 -2.76 -5.79
N SER A 186 -4.53 -2.45 -6.32
CA SER A 186 -5.54 -1.67 -5.59
C SER A 186 -6.37 -2.54 -4.67
N ALA A 187 -7.08 -3.54 -5.20
CA ALA A 187 -7.99 -4.39 -4.44
C ALA A 187 -7.26 -5.57 -3.77
N GLY A 188 -6.42 -6.29 -4.53
CA GLY A 188 -5.68 -7.45 -4.00
C GLY A 188 -4.64 -7.09 -2.96
N GLY A 189 -3.93 -5.97 -3.13
CA GLY A 189 -2.88 -5.54 -2.21
C GLY A 189 -3.29 -4.37 -1.31
N GLY A 190 -3.56 -3.20 -1.90
CA GLY A 190 -3.73 -1.95 -1.16
C GLY A 190 -4.91 -1.94 -0.20
N MET A 191 -6.09 -2.35 -0.66
CA MET A 191 -7.29 -2.42 0.19
C MET A 191 -7.17 -3.52 1.23
N GLN A 192 -6.62 -4.68 0.88
CA GLN A 192 -6.41 -5.78 1.84
C GLN A 192 -5.42 -5.38 2.94
N ALA A 193 -4.32 -4.70 2.58
CA ALA A 193 -3.37 -4.20 3.56
C ALA A 193 -3.99 -3.16 4.50
N ALA A 194 -4.75 -2.21 3.97
CA ALA A 194 -5.44 -1.22 4.80
C ALA A 194 -6.44 -1.87 5.76
N LEU A 195 -7.24 -2.83 5.28
CA LEU A 195 -8.19 -3.58 6.10
C LEU A 195 -7.50 -4.39 7.19
N ALA A 196 -6.44 -5.12 6.84
CA ALA A 196 -5.66 -5.90 7.79
C ALA A 196 -5.00 -5.03 8.87
N VAL A 197 -4.46 -3.87 8.48
CA VAL A 197 -3.90 -2.88 9.42
C VAL A 197 -4.97 -2.38 10.40
N ILE A 198 -6.15 -1.99 9.91
CA ILE A 198 -7.25 -1.52 10.77
C ILE A 198 -7.70 -2.62 11.73
N ALA A 199 -7.84 -3.86 11.26
CA ALA A 199 -8.21 -5.00 12.10
C ALA A 199 -7.16 -5.28 13.18
N ALA A 200 -5.87 -5.21 12.85
CA ALA A 200 -4.78 -5.39 13.81
C ALA A 200 -4.74 -4.25 14.84
N LEU A 201 -4.93 -3.00 14.42
CA LEU A 201 -5.02 -1.85 15.34
C LEU A 201 -6.19 -1.97 16.30
N LEU A 202 -7.34 -2.44 15.83
CA LEU A 202 -8.49 -2.72 16.70
C LEU A 202 -8.13 -3.78 17.76
N SER A 203 -7.38 -4.83 17.38
CA SER A 203 -6.89 -5.83 18.34
C SER A 203 -5.96 -5.20 19.37
N VAL A 204 -5.01 -4.37 18.94
CA VAL A 204 -4.08 -3.65 19.84
C VAL A 204 -4.83 -2.69 20.77
N ALA A 205 -5.81 -1.95 20.27
CA ALA A 205 -6.64 -1.04 21.07
C ALA A 205 -7.44 -1.78 22.15
N ARG A 206 -7.74 -3.07 21.95
CA ARG A 206 -8.42 -3.95 22.93
C ARG A 206 -7.45 -4.67 23.86
N GLY A 207 -6.19 -4.26 23.91
CA GLY A 207 -5.17 -4.82 24.80
C GLY A 207 -4.32 -5.93 24.18
N GLY A 208 -4.48 -6.22 22.89
CA GLY A 208 -3.64 -7.18 22.17
C GLY A 208 -2.22 -6.65 21.90
N GLU A 209 -1.34 -7.54 21.47
CA GLU A 209 0.01 -7.22 21.01
C GLU A 209 0.02 -6.78 19.54
N GLY A 210 1.13 -6.13 19.13
CA GLY A 210 1.44 -5.87 17.73
C GLY A 210 1.61 -7.16 16.94
N ARG A 211 1.43 -7.08 15.61
CA ARG A 211 1.47 -8.25 14.72
C ARG A 211 2.21 -7.96 13.42
N HIS A 212 2.83 -9.00 12.89
CA HIS A 212 3.26 -9.02 11.49
C HIS A 212 2.06 -9.45 10.61
N LEU A 213 1.79 -8.64 9.61
CA LEU A 213 0.76 -8.87 8.59
C LEU A 213 1.49 -9.14 7.28
N ASP A 214 1.35 -10.34 6.76
CA ASP A 214 1.82 -10.69 5.42
C ASP A 214 0.66 -10.54 4.44
N VAL A 215 0.75 -9.57 3.55
CA VAL A 215 -0.27 -9.28 2.53
C VAL A 215 0.29 -9.60 1.15
N SER A 216 -0.04 -10.79 0.68
CA SER A 216 0.23 -11.22 -0.68
C SER A 216 -0.81 -10.63 -1.64
N ILE A 217 -0.34 -9.95 -2.69
CA ILE A 217 -1.22 -9.39 -3.73
C ILE A 217 -1.95 -10.51 -4.48
N ALA A 218 -1.25 -11.60 -4.77
CA ALA A 218 -1.82 -12.75 -5.47
C ALA A 218 -2.96 -13.38 -4.64
N ASP A 219 -2.77 -13.56 -3.33
CA ASP A 219 -3.80 -14.11 -2.44
C ASP A 219 -4.98 -13.17 -2.29
N GLY A 220 -4.72 -11.86 -2.20
CA GLY A 220 -5.77 -10.85 -2.22
C GLY A 220 -6.58 -10.88 -3.51
N MET A 221 -5.96 -11.20 -4.64
CA MET A 221 -6.67 -11.40 -5.91
C MET A 221 -7.52 -12.69 -5.90
N LEU A 222 -7.11 -13.76 -5.21
CA LEU A 222 -7.98 -14.92 -5.03
C LEU A 222 -9.24 -14.56 -4.25
N ASN A 223 -9.15 -13.70 -3.25
CA ASN A 223 -10.33 -13.16 -2.56
C ASN A 223 -11.24 -12.36 -3.50
N VAL A 224 -10.69 -11.52 -4.39
CA VAL A 224 -11.46 -10.81 -5.43
C VAL A 224 -12.15 -11.78 -6.38
N MET A 225 -11.53 -12.92 -6.66
CA MET A 225 -12.04 -13.97 -7.57
C MET A 225 -12.92 -15.01 -6.87
N SER A 226 -13.20 -14.89 -5.58
CA SER A 226 -13.87 -15.91 -4.75
C SER A 226 -15.14 -16.46 -5.39
N LEU A 227 -16.01 -15.61 -5.94
CA LEU A 227 -17.26 -16.07 -6.59
C LEU A 227 -17.01 -17.06 -7.74
N TYR A 228 -16.01 -16.81 -8.57
CA TYR A 228 -15.66 -17.70 -9.70
C TYR A 228 -14.98 -18.96 -9.23
N ILE A 229 -14.14 -18.86 -8.22
CA ILE A 229 -13.46 -20.01 -7.59
C ILE A 229 -14.50 -20.92 -6.92
N ASP A 230 -15.40 -20.34 -6.12
CA ASP A 230 -16.46 -21.10 -5.44
C ASP A 230 -17.37 -21.80 -6.44
N ARG A 231 -17.76 -21.13 -7.51
CA ARG A 231 -18.54 -21.73 -8.60
C ARG A 231 -17.80 -22.91 -9.24
N TYR A 232 -16.51 -22.77 -9.54
CA TYR A 232 -15.71 -23.82 -10.14
C TYR A 232 -15.57 -25.04 -9.22
N LEU A 233 -15.39 -24.81 -7.92
CA LEU A 233 -15.25 -25.89 -6.93
C LEU A 233 -16.57 -26.59 -6.60
N ALA A 234 -17.74 -25.95 -6.87
CA ALA A 234 -19.06 -26.48 -6.59
C ALA A 234 -19.68 -27.24 -7.78
N THR A 235 -19.07 -27.21 -8.96
CA THR A 235 -19.53 -27.89 -10.19
C THR A 235 -18.59 -28.98 -10.63
#